data_10a611d2963becc633775bc12402d8c9
#
_entry.id   10a611d2963becc633775bc12402d8c9
#
_cell.length_a   1.000
_cell.length_b   1.000
_cell.length_c   1.000
_cell.angle_alpha   90.00
_cell.angle_beta   90.00
_cell.angle_gamma   90.00
#
_symmetry.space_group_name_H-M   'P 1'
#
loop_
_entity.id
_entity.type
_entity.pdbx_description
1 polymer ?
#
loop_
_entity_poly.entity_id
_entity_poly.type
_entity_poly.pdbx_seq_one_letter_code
_entity_poly.pdbx_strand_id
1 'polypeptide(L)'
;MQKLFTQAKAFSRRILKALENYGRKGLGVLTLCSLLASSPVFAGIPLKQGDGAVNDAQVNAAIEVYNRIPASIRLQYELNHNSITFFNSKQRRDNVIGMYTALDGMEANIMLSDQDLLGAYALAHEIGHYFDDVVYKDEEILLQEKRYGNQVFRYVTRGKRSRSEEADFVAIYQQEANQNGLVTQYEKSDSTEYFAGSFKAYVDTPEQLQVVAPSTYAFIDQLVTEFNASHPVPEEAVTA
;
A
#
# COMPACT_ATOMS: atom_id res chain seq x y z
N MET A 1 -7.43 1.55 26.59
CA MET A 1 -6.73 2.38 25.59
C MET A 1 -5.40 2.96 26.07
N GLN A 2 -5.30 3.74 27.17
CA GLN A 2 -4.01 4.32 27.63
C GLN A 2 -2.87 3.30 27.91
N LYS A 3 -3.16 2.09 28.41
CA LYS A 3 -2.15 1.05 28.63
C LYS A 3 -1.52 0.51 27.35
N LEU A 4 -2.30 0.37 26.27
CA LEU A 4 -1.82 -0.08 24.96
C LEU A 4 -0.89 0.97 24.30
N PHE A 5 -1.25 2.26 24.42
CA PHE A 5 -0.41 3.36 23.92
C PHE A 5 0.94 3.47 24.64
N THR A 6 0.96 3.20 25.94
CA THR A 6 2.21 3.23 26.73
C THR A 6 3.12 2.05 26.36
N GLN A 7 2.55 0.89 26.07
CA GLN A 7 3.30 -0.29 25.64
C GLN A 7 3.88 -0.11 24.22
N ALA A 8 3.12 0.45 23.27
CA ALA A 8 3.60 0.74 21.92
C ALA A 8 4.76 1.73 21.90
N LYS A 9 4.68 2.83 22.70
CA LYS A 9 5.80 3.80 22.84
C LYS A 9 7.06 3.19 23.48
N ALA A 10 6.90 2.33 24.47
CA ALA A 10 8.03 1.65 25.10
C ALA A 10 8.71 0.66 24.13
N PHE A 11 7.93 0.05 23.26
CA PHE A 11 8.37 -0.88 22.25
C PHE A 11 9.15 -0.19 21.11
N SER A 12 8.63 0.88 20.53
CA SER A 12 9.33 1.68 19.50
C SER A 12 10.69 2.15 19.97
N ARG A 13 10.82 2.57 21.24
CA ARG A 13 12.12 2.96 21.83
C ARG A 13 13.10 1.80 21.97
N ARG A 14 12.61 0.58 22.22
CA ARG A 14 13.46 -0.63 22.28
C ARG A 14 13.97 -1.04 20.89
N ILE A 15 13.13 -0.92 19.85
CA ILE A 15 13.54 -1.20 18.45
C ILE A 15 14.58 -0.17 18.00
N LEU A 16 14.35 1.12 18.19
CA LEU A 16 15.32 2.17 17.86
C LEU A 16 16.67 1.92 18.52
N LYS A 17 16.68 1.57 19.79
CA LYS A 17 17.91 1.27 20.53
C LYS A 17 18.61 -0.01 20.07
N ALA A 18 17.84 -1.01 19.61
CA ALA A 18 18.38 -2.21 18.99
C ALA A 18 19.00 -1.90 17.63
N LEU A 19 18.34 -1.10 16.79
CA LEU A 19 18.82 -0.68 15.47
C LEU A 19 20.11 0.17 15.57
N GLU A 20 20.22 1.08 16.53
CA GLU A 20 21.45 1.85 16.80
C GLU A 20 22.62 0.95 17.21
N ASN A 21 22.36 -0.11 17.97
CA ASN A 21 23.40 -1.07 18.36
C ASN A 21 23.80 -2.04 17.23
N TYR A 22 22.88 -2.34 16.30
CA TYR A 22 23.14 -3.25 15.17
C TYR A 22 23.83 -2.57 14.00
N GLY A 23 23.62 -1.28 13.75
CA GLY A 23 24.32 -0.50 12.72
C GLY A 23 25.84 -0.50 12.89
N ARG A 24 26.34 -0.90 14.06
CA ARG A 24 27.79 -1.00 14.36
C ARG A 24 28.39 -2.40 14.16
N LYS A 25 27.61 -3.47 13.92
CA LYS A 25 28.15 -4.86 13.96
C LYS A 25 27.72 -5.77 12.80
N GLY A 26 27.06 -5.29 11.76
CA GLY A 26 26.87 -6.04 10.51
C GLY A 26 26.17 -7.40 10.64
N LEU A 27 25.34 -7.65 11.67
CA LEU A 27 24.61 -8.89 11.84
C LEU A 27 23.21 -8.79 11.24
N GLY A 28 22.93 -9.76 10.40
CA GLY A 28 21.90 -9.81 9.38
C GLY A 28 20.43 -9.73 9.80
N VAL A 29 19.64 -9.58 8.76
CA VAL A 29 18.19 -9.51 8.67
C VAL A 29 17.44 -10.58 9.52
N LEU A 30 18.02 -11.76 9.70
CA LEU A 30 17.44 -12.87 10.48
C LEU A 30 17.15 -12.54 11.95
N THR A 31 17.99 -11.69 12.59
CA THR A 31 17.76 -11.34 14.01
C THR A 31 16.70 -10.26 14.18
N LEU A 32 16.43 -9.48 13.14
CA LEU A 32 15.35 -8.49 13.15
C LEU A 32 13.97 -9.18 13.10
N CYS A 33 13.85 -10.22 12.28
CA CYS A 33 12.62 -11.02 12.17
C CYS A 33 12.24 -11.69 13.50
N SER A 34 13.21 -12.22 14.24
CA SER A 34 12.95 -12.87 15.55
C SER A 34 12.55 -11.88 16.65
N LEU A 35 12.96 -10.61 16.55
CA LEU A 35 12.53 -9.54 17.48
C LEU A 35 11.13 -9.01 17.16
N LEU A 36 10.72 -9.05 15.89
CA LEU A 36 9.38 -8.63 15.46
C LEU A 36 8.33 -9.71 15.78
N ALA A 37 8.70 -11.00 15.72
CA ALA A 37 7.82 -12.13 16.00
C ALA A 37 7.27 -12.16 17.45
N SER A 38 7.89 -11.47 18.40
CA SER A 38 7.45 -11.41 19.80
C SER A 38 6.53 -10.20 20.09
N SER A 39 6.09 -9.46 19.07
CA SER A 39 5.35 -8.21 19.24
C SER A 39 3.87 -8.36 18.93
N PRO A 40 2.97 -7.98 19.84
CA PRO A 40 1.54 -7.90 19.55
C PRO A 40 1.16 -6.84 18.51
N VAL A 41 2.14 -6.22 17.82
CA VAL A 41 1.94 -5.21 16.78
C VAL A 41 1.29 -5.80 15.52
N PHE A 42 1.42 -7.11 15.28
CA PHE A 42 0.81 -7.77 14.12
C PHE A 42 -0.70 -8.07 14.26
N ALA A 43 -1.28 -7.84 15.44
CA ALA A 43 -2.71 -8.08 15.69
C ALA A 43 -3.60 -6.84 15.41
N GLY A 44 -3.07 -5.74 14.90
CA GLY A 44 -3.83 -4.50 14.76
C GLY A 44 -3.50 -3.68 13.52
N ILE A 45 -4.55 -3.19 12.87
CA ILE A 45 -4.47 -2.16 11.83
C ILE A 45 -3.76 -0.90 12.38
N PRO A 46 -2.84 -0.22 11.62
CA PRO A 46 -2.11 0.96 12.07
C PRO A 46 -3.00 2.22 12.07
N LEU A 47 -4.11 2.16 12.80
CA LEU A 47 -5.05 3.27 12.95
C LEU A 47 -4.47 4.35 13.86
N LYS A 48 -4.44 5.58 13.36
CA LYS A 48 -4.16 6.80 14.14
C LYS A 48 -5.45 7.60 14.31
N GLN A 49 -5.48 8.42 15.35
CA GLN A 49 -6.60 9.33 15.55
C GLN A 49 -6.57 10.41 14.46
N GLY A 50 -7.68 10.52 13.71
CA GLY A 50 -7.95 11.59 12.76
C GLY A 50 -8.96 12.62 13.34
N ASP A 51 -9.46 13.50 12.50
CA ASP A 51 -10.51 14.48 12.83
C ASP A 51 -11.92 13.97 12.52
N GLY A 52 -12.04 12.77 11.93
CA GLY A 52 -13.31 12.10 11.69
C GLY A 52 -13.93 11.51 12.95
N ALA A 53 -15.25 11.53 13.00
CA ALA A 53 -16.04 10.94 14.07
C ALA A 53 -16.45 9.51 13.69
N VAL A 54 -15.63 8.52 14.07
CA VAL A 54 -15.89 7.12 13.74
C VAL A 54 -16.46 6.35 14.93
N ASN A 55 -17.26 5.33 14.63
CA ASN A 55 -17.80 4.38 15.58
C ASN A 55 -17.12 3.00 15.44
N ASP A 56 -17.41 2.12 16.39
CA ASP A 56 -16.81 0.78 16.42
C ASP A 56 -17.15 -0.04 15.15
N ALA A 57 -18.30 0.16 14.52
CA ALA A 57 -18.67 -0.56 13.31
C ALA A 57 -17.77 -0.18 12.11
N GLN A 58 -17.44 1.11 11.98
CA GLN A 58 -16.53 1.60 10.94
C GLN A 58 -15.09 1.11 11.17
N VAL A 59 -14.63 1.14 12.42
CA VAL A 59 -13.32 0.61 12.80
C VAL A 59 -13.25 -0.89 12.52
N ASN A 60 -14.26 -1.66 12.93
CA ASN A 60 -14.30 -3.11 12.70
C ASN A 60 -14.34 -3.45 11.21
N ALA A 61 -15.13 -2.72 10.41
CA ALA A 61 -15.16 -2.91 8.97
C ALA A 61 -13.78 -2.62 8.32
N ALA A 62 -13.07 -1.57 8.76
CA ALA A 62 -11.71 -1.31 8.27
C ALA A 62 -10.73 -2.42 8.67
N ILE A 63 -10.84 -2.96 9.88
CA ILE A 63 -10.05 -4.11 10.34
C ILE A 63 -10.34 -5.35 9.48
N GLU A 64 -11.60 -5.64 9.18
CA GLU A 64 -11.97 -6.77 8.32
C GLU A 64 -11.41 -6.62 6.91
N VAL A 65 -11.51 -5.43 6.30
CA VAL A 65 -10.90 -5.16 4.99
C VAL A 65 -9.39 -5.32 5.06
N TYR A 66 -8.74 -4.72 6.05
CA TYR A 66 -7.28 -4.79 6.21
C TYR A 66 -6.78 -6.22 6.35
N ASN A 67 -7.49 -7.06 7.09
CA ASN A 67 -7.12 -8.46 7.30
C ASN A 67 -7.22 -9.33 6.04
N ARG A 68 -7.97 -8.91 5.00
CA ARG A 68 -8.01 -9.58 3.69
C ARG A 68 -6.83 -9.20 2.79
N ILE A 69 -6.15 -8.08 3.05
CA ILE A 69 -4.95 -7.69 2.32
C ILE A 69 -3.84 -8.74 2.52
N PRO A 70 -3.07 -9.13 1.50
CA PRO A 70 -1.96 -10.06 1.64
C PRO A 70 -1.00 -9.65 2.78
N ALA A 71 -0.64 -10.63 3.62
CA ALA A 71 0.08 -10.36 4.87
C ALA A 71 1.43 -9.66 4.67
N SER A 72 2.15 -9.96 3.59
CA SER A 72 3.41 -9.28 3.25
C SER A 72 3.23 -7.79 2.97
N ILE A 73 2.14 -7.41 2.28
CA ILE A 73 1.82 -6.02 1.96
C ILE A 73 1.46 -5.27 3.25
N ARG A 74 0.64 -5.88 4.13
CA ARG A 74 0.30 -5.31 5.44
C ARG A 74 1.55 -5.11 6.29
N LEU A 75 2.38 -6.14 6.39
CA LEU A 75 3.64 -6.08 7.15
C LEU A 75 4.55 -4.96 6.64
N GLN A 76 4.71 -4.85 5.33
CA GLN A 76 5.53 -3.79 4.74
C GLN A 76 4.93 -2.40 5.00
N TYR A 77 3.59 -2.27 4.93
CA TYR A 77 2.89 -1.04 5.25
C TYR A 77 3.16 -0.59 6.70
N GLU A 78 3.14 -1.53 7.65
CA GLU A 78 3.41 -1.28 9.07
C GLU A 78 4.89 -0.99 9.36
N LEU A 79 5.81 -1.75 8.72
CA LEU A 79 7.25 -1.55 8.87
C LEU A 79 7.72 -0.18 8.36
N ASN A 80 7.05 0.35 7.35
CA ASN A 80 7.29 1.70 6.84
C ASN A 80 6.67 2.80 7.72
N HIS A 81 6.12 2.43 8.90
CA HIS A 81 5.46 3.36 9.83
C HIS A 81 4.26 4.11 9.24
N ASN A 82 3.69 3.59 8.18
CA ASN A 82 2.52 4.16 7.53
C ASN A 82 1.30 4.16 8.46
N SER A 83 0.32 4.96 8.14
CA SER A 83 -0.85 5.13 9.02
C SER A 83 -2.15 5.19 8.24
N ILE A 84 -3.23 4.78 8.92
CA ILE A 84 -4.60 4.92 8.45
C ILE A 84 -5.31 5.87 9.41
N THR A 85 -6.00 6.87 8.88
CA THR A 85 -6.76 7.85 9.66
C THR A 85 -8.16 8.02 9.09
N PHE A 86 -9.11 8.44 9.90
CA PHE A 86 -10.42 8.85 9.42
C PHE A 86 -10.53 10.37 9.41
N PHE A 87 -10.99 10.95 8.30
CA PHE A 87 -11.22 12.37 8.17
C PHE A 87 -12.70 12.72 8.28
N ASN A 88 -12.99 13.96 8.69
CA ASN A 88 -14.34 14.49 8.79
C ASN A 88 -14.89 14.83 7.38
N SER A 89 -15.73 13.97 6.84
CA SER A 89 -16.34 14.11 5.52
C SER A 89 -17.16 15.39 5.34
N LYS A 90 -17.76 15.92 6.43
CA LYS A 90 -18.55 17.16 6.40
C LYS A 90 -17.71 18.40 6.15
N GLN A 91 -16.40 18.34 6.38
CA GLN A 91 -15.47 19.45 6.13
C GLN A 91 -14.93 19.41 4.70
N ARG A 92 -15.13 18.32 3.96
CA ARG A 92 -14.71 18.18 2.56
C ARG A 92 -15.90 18.36 1.60
N ARG A 93 -15.63 19.03 0.48
CA ARG A 93 -16.66 19.34 -0.54
C ARG A 93 -16.58 18.42 -1.77
N ASP A 94 -15.66 17.49 -1.79
CA ASP A 94 -15.23 16.75 -2.98
C ASP A 94 -15.74 15.31 -3.06
N ASN A 95 -16.64 14.88 -2.16
CA ASN A 95 -17.19 13.52 -2.08
C ASN A 95 -16.12 12.40 -2.05
N VAL A 96 -14.90 12.72 -1.63
CA VAL A 96 -13.80 11.76 -1.48
C VAL A 96 -14.14 10.80 -0.36
N ILE A 97 -14.07 9.49 -0.62
CA ILE A 97 -14.32 8.43 0.37
C ILE A 97 -13.04 7.83 0.93
N GLY A 98 -11.94 7.89 0.18
CA GLY A 98 -10.61 7.49 0.57
C GLY A 98 -9.56 8.36 -0.11
N MET A 99 -8.35 8.37 0.41
CA MET A 99 -7.21 9.04 -0.20
C MET A 99 -5.91 8.46 0.31
N TYR A 100 -5.08 7.98 -0.59
CA TYR A 100 -3.70 7.65 -0.34
C TYR A 100 -2.81 8.87 -0.56
N THR A 101 -1.88 9.12 0.35
CA THR A 101 -0.87 10.18 0.21
C THR A 101 0.49 9.64 0.62
N ALA A 102 1.46 9.77 -0.28
CA ALA A 102 2.87 9.54 0.00
C ALA A 102 3.68 10.73 -0.54
N LEU A 103 4.68 11.14 0.24
CA LEU A 103 5.68 12.10 -0.21
C LEU A 103 7.02 11.40 -0.11
N ASP A 104 7.91 11.65 -1.08
CA ASP A 104 9.24 11.03 -1.12
C ASP A 104 9.96 11.16 0.22
N GLY A 105 10.33 10.01 0.80
CA GLY A 105 11.03 9.93 2.08
C GLY A 105 10.17 10.16 3.33
N MET A 106 8.85 10.26 3.20
CA MET A 106 7.91 10.39 4.30
C MET A 106 7.05 9.13 4.47
N GLU A 107 6.48 8.97 5.67
CA GLU A 107 5.47 7.95 5.96
C GLU A 107 4.24 8.19 5.09
N ALA A 108 3.73 7.15 4.46
CA ALA A 108 2.46 7.23 3.74
C ALA A 108 1.28 7.27 4.73
N ASN A 109 0.22 7.95 4.34
CA ASN A 109 -1.02 7.98 5.10
C ASN A 109 -2.20 7.67 4.20
N ILE A 110 -3.04 6.74 4.64
CA ILE A 110 -4.36 6.50 4.06
C ILE A 110 -5.38 7.22 4.90
N MET A 111 -6.15 8.11 4.26
CA MET A 111 -7.23 8.85 4.89
C MET A 111 -8.57 8.29 4.39
N LEU A 112 -9.41 7.86 5.31
CA LEU A 112 -10.73 7.28 5.04
C LEU A 112 -11.82 8.25 5.49
N SER A 113 -12.90 8.33 4.75
CA SER A 113 -14.07 9.13 5.13
C SER A 113 -14.75 8.53 6.37
N ASP A 114 -15.22 9.38 7.28
CA ASP A 114 -16.08 8.99 8.39
C ASP A 114 -17.57 8.80 7.98
N GLN A 115 -17.85 8.86 6.68
CA GLN A 115 -19.20 8.69 6.13
C GLN A 115 -19.59 7.20 6.10
N ASP A 116 -20.36 6.77 7.09
CA ASP A 116 -20.84 5.38 7.23
C ASP A 116 -19.70 4.34 7.06
N LEU A 117 -19.95 3.26 6.35
CA LEU A 117 -18.95 2.21 6.06
C LEU A 117 -18.17 2.47 4.75
N LEU A 118 -18.49 3.52 4.00
CA LEU A 118 -17.89 3.77 2.68
C LEU A 118 -16.37 3.96 2.76
N GLY A 119 -15.89 4.71 3.77
CA GLY A 119 -14.46 4.88 3.98
C GLY A 119 -13.76 3.55 4.26
N ALA A 120 -14.33 2.71 5.13
CA ALA A 120 -13.75 1.40 5.42
C ALA A 120 -13.65 0.53 4.16
N TYR A 121 -14.65 0.54 3.29
CA TYR A 121 -14.63 -0.20 2.02
C TYR A 121 -13.66 0.38 0.97
N ALA A 122 -13.28 1.65 1.09
CA ALA A 122 -12.26 2.25 0.24
C ALA A 122 -10.84 1.78 0.61
N LEU A 123 -10.61 1.25 1.82
CA LEU A 123 -9.27 0.92 2.32
C LEU A 123 -8.47 0.00 1.38
N ALA A 124 -9.10 -1.04 0.81
CA ALA A 124 -8.40 -1.94 -0.10
C ALA A 124 -7.98 -1.24 -1.41
N HIS A 125 -8.75 -0.26 -1.88
CA HIS A 125 -8.40 0.59 -3.02
C HIS A 125 -7.17 1.46 -2.68
N GLU A 126 -7.18 2.13 -1.54
CA GLU A 126 -6.06 2.98 -1.10
C GLU A 126 -4.77 2.18 -0.83
N ILE A 127 -4.90 0.96 -0.31
CA ILE A 127 -3.76 0.02 -0.23
C ILE A 127 -3.30 -0.41 -1.62
N GLY A 128 -4.18 -0.46 -2.62
CA GLY A 128 -3.82 -0.69 -4.02
C GLY A 128 -2.86 0.37 -4.54
N HIS A 129 -3.10 1.65 -4.27
CA HIS A 129 -2.17 2.73 -4.60
C HIS A 129 -0.83 2.60 -3.85
N TYR A 130 -0.88 2.29 -2.56
CA TYR A 130 0.35 2.01 -1.80
C TYR A 130 1.14 0.85 -2.41
N PHE A 131 0.47 -0.25 -2.75
CA PHE A 131 1.11 -1.42 -3.34
C PHE A 131 1.77 -1.08 -4.68
N ASP A 132 1.08 -0.34 -5.55
CA ASP A 132 1.61 0.15 -6.82
C ASP A 132 2.89 0.98 -6.62
N ASP A 133 2.91 1.83 -5.59
CA ASP A 133 4.08 2.64 -5.25
C ASP A 133 5.27 1.82 -4.72
N VAL A 134 5.04 0.72 -4.00
CA VAL A 134 6.14 -0.09 -3.44
C VAL A 134 6.68 -1.16 -4.38
N VAL A 135 5.91 -1.57 -5.40
CA VAL A 135 6.36 -2.51 -6.45
C VAL A 135 6.89 -1.82 -7.70
N TYR A 136 7.26 -0.54 -7.57
CA TYR A 136 7.78 0.27 -8.67
C TYR A 136 9.00 -0.35 -9.35
N LYS A 137 9.28 0.09 -10.57
CA LYS A 137 10.56 -0.13 -11.24
C LYS A 137 11.42 1.13 -11.21
N ASP A 138 12.71 0.95 -10.92
CA ASP A 138 13.69 2.01 -11.15
C ASP A 138 13.83 2.30 -12.64
N GLU A 139 13.66 3.53 -13.04
CA GLU A 139 13.78 3.98 -14.42
C GLU A 139 14.79 5.11 -14.54
N GLU A 140 15.58 5.08 -15.62
CA GLU A 140 16.38 6.22 -16.02
C GLU A 140 15.53 7.22 -16.80
N ILE A 141 15.21 8.35 -16.17
CA ILE A 141 14.45 9.43 -16.79
C ILE A 141 15.40 10.36 -17.52
N LEU A 142 15.27 10.49 -18.85
CA LEU A 142 16.03 11.45 -19.64
C LEU A 142 15.49 12.87 -19.37
N LEU A 143 16.27 13.69 -18.65
CA LEU A 143 15.91 15.08 -18.38
C LEU A 143 16.23 15.99 -19.57
N GLN A 144 17.36 15.78 -20.22
CA GLN A 144 17.83 16.60 -21.31
C GLN A 144 18.83 15.87 -22.20
N GLU A 145 18.75 16.07 -23.51
CA GLU A 145 19.79 15.68 -24.47
C GLU A 145 20.37 16.95 -25.10
N LYS A 146 21.69 17.09 -25.09
CA LYS A 146 22.41 18.17 -25.76
C LYS A 146 23.41 17.56 -26.75
N ARG A 147 23.44 18.12 -27.96
CA ARG A 147 24.40 17.74 -29.01
C ARG A 147 25.40 18.85 -29.25
N TYR A 148 26.67 18.47 -29.24
CA TYR A 148 27.79 19.35 -29.57
C TYR A 148 28.64 18.67 -30.66
N GLY A 149 28.40 19.06 -31.91
CA GLY A 149 28.98 18.37 -33.06
C GLY A 149 28.50 16.92 -33.12
N ASN A 150 29.42 15.96 -33.11
CA ASN A 150 29.12 14.53 -33.14
C ASN A 150 28.95 13.91 -31.75
N GLN A 151 29.08 14.70 -30.67
CA GLN A 151 28.92 14.22 -29.32
C GLN A 151 27.50 14.48 -28.80
N VAL A 152 26.95 13.47 -28.10
CA VAL A 152 25.63 13.52 -27.47
C VAL A 152 25.80 13.38 -25.96
N PHE A 153 25.35 14.39 -25.23
CA PHE A 153 25.34 14.39 -23.77
C PHE A 153 23.91 14.18 -23.29
N ARG A 154 23.70 13.12 -22.51
CA ARG A 154 22.41 12.81 -21.90
C ARG A 154 22.47 13.06 -20.42
N TYR A 155 21.59 13.93 -19.95
CA TYR A 155 21.37 14.16 -18.52
C TYR A 155 20.20 13.29 -18.09
N VAL A 156 20.49 12.28 -17.28
CA VAL A 156 19.50 11.33 -16.78
C VAL A 156 19.37 11.48 -15.26
N THR A 157 18.18 11.24 -14.74
CA THR A 157 17.95 11.02 -13.32
C THR A 157 17.36 9.63 -13.12
N ARG A 158 17.48 9.08 -11.92
CA ARG A 158 16.71 7.89 -11.56
C ARG A 158 15.37 8.32 -11.00
N GLY A 159 14.31 7.75 -11.52
CA GLY A 159 12.96 7.93 -11.05
C GLY A 159 12.33 6.59 -10.74
N LYS A 160 11.17 6.65 -10.11
CA LYS A 160 10.31 5.51 -9.86
C LYS A 160 9.13 5.62 -10.81
N ARG A 161 8.77 4.51 -11.46
CA ARG A 161 7.54 4.41 -12.23
C ARG A 161 6.67 3.35 -11.58
N SER A 162 5.47 3.72 -11.22
CA SER A 162 4.46 2.80 -10.71
C SER A 162 4.16 1.72 -11.75
N ARG A 163 3.86 0.51 -11.31
CA ARG A 163 3.58 -0.62 -12.22
C ARG A 163 2.35 -0.35 -13.09
N SER A 164 1.38 0.39 -12.56
CA SER A 164 0.18 0.83 -13.29
C SER A 164 0.48 1.75 -14.48
N GLU A 165 1.62 2.44 -14.49
CA GLU A 165 2.03 3.35 -15.57
C GLU A 165 2.93 2.66 -16.61
N GLU A 166 3.32 1.41 -16.41
CA GLU A 166 4.13 0.68 -17.37
C GLU A 166 3.32 0.22 -18.59
N ALA A 167 3.98 0.14 -19.72
CA ALA A 167 3.34 -0.12 -21.01
C ALA A 167 2.57 -1.45 -21.05
N ASP A 168 3.02 -2.47 -20.32
CA ASP A 168 2.35 -3.77 -20.21
C ASP A 168 1.01 -3.65 -19.48
N PHE A 169 0.97 -2.96 -18.32
CA PHE A 169 -0.29 -2.75 -17.61
C PHE A 169 -1.20 -1.74 -18.31
N VAL A 170 -0.66 -0.68 -18.89
CA VAL A 170 -1.45 0.28 -19.68
C VAL A 170 -2.15 -0.43 -20.84
N ALA A 171 -1.51 -1.40 -21.51
CA ALA A 171 -2.15 -2.20 -22.54
C ALA A 171 -3.29 -3.07 -21.99
N ILE A 172 -3.11 -3.70 -20.83
CA ILE A 172 -4.15 -4.46 -20.13
C ILE A 172 -5.34 -3.54 -19.77
N TYR A 173 -5.07 -2.37 -19.18
CA TYR A 173 -6.07 -1.36 -18.85
C TYR A 173 -6.91 -0.98 -20.06
N GLN A 174 -6.28 -0.64 -21.18
CA GLN A 174 -6.97 -0.27 -22.42
C GLN A 174 -7.86 -1.39 -22.96
N GLN A 175 -7.48 -2.64 -22.73
CA GLN A 175 -8.19 -3.81 -23.23
C GLN A 175 -9.35 -4.23 -22.33
N GLU A 176 -9.16 -4.22 -21.01
CA GLU A 176 -10.09 -4.86 -20.06
C GLU A 176 -10.92 -3.87 -19.23
N ALA A 177 -10.48 -2.60 -19.01
CA ALA A 177 -11.14 -1.71 -18.07
C ALA A 177 -12.63 -1.48 -18.38
N ASN A 178 -12.99 -1.29 -19.67
CA ASN A 178 -14.38 -1.04 -20.05
C ASN A 178 -15.31 -2.24 -19.75
N GLN A 179 -14.78 -3.46 -19.81
CA GLN A 179 -15.52 -4.70 -19.63
C GLN A 179 -15.54 -5.15 -18.16
N ASN A 180 -14.60 -4.66 -17.34
CA ASN A 180 -14.51 -4.99 -15.93
C ASN A 180 -15.66 -4.35 -15.15
N GLY A 181 -16.69 -5.15 -14.85
CA GLY A 181 -17.87 -4.72 -14.08
C GLY A 181 -17.64 -4.62 -12.57
N LEU A 182 -16.46 -5.02 -12.08
CA LEU A 182 -16.12 -4.99 -10.64
C LEU A 182 -15.53 -3.66 -10.20
N VAL A 183 -15.14 -2.81 -11.14
CA VAL A 183 -14.59 -1.47 -10.89
C VAL A 183 -15.58 -0.39 -11.30
N THR A 184 -15.56 0.73 -10.59
CA THR A 184 -16.45 1.88 -10.83
C THR A 184 -16.00 2.68 -12.06
N GLN A 185 -16.84 3.64 -12.51
CA GLN A 185 -16.45 4.55 -13.60
C GLN A 185 -15.27 5.46 -13.21
N TYR A 186 -15.18 5.82 -11.93
CA TYR A 186 -14.03 6.57 -11.41
C TYR A 186 -12.74 5.73 -11.52
N GLU A 187 -12.77 4.49 -11.07
CA GLU A 187 -11.64 3.56 -11.16
C GLU A 187 -11.25 3.18 -12.60
N LYS A 188 -12.08 3.51 -13.59
CA LYS A 188 -11.76 3.36 -15.03
C LYS A 188 -11.17 4.62 -15.67
N SER A 189 -10.98 5.71 -14.91
CA SER A 189 -10.55 6.99 -15.46
C SER A 189 -9.13 6.98 -16.03
N ASP A 190 -8.25 6.23 -15.39
CA ASP A 190 -6.87 6.04 -15.80
C ASP A 190 -6.29 4.71 -15.30
N SER A 191 -5.07 4.37 -15.69
CA SER A 191 -4.46 3.09 -15.36
C SER A 191 -4.14 2.94 -13.87
N THR A 192 -3.86 4.05 -13.17
CA THR A 192 -3.51 4.04 -11.74
C THR A 192 -4.75 3.78 -10.88
N GLU A 193 -5.85 4.47 -11.17
CA GLU A 193 -7.14 4.22 -10.52
C GLU A 193 -7.68 2.83 -10.85
N TYR A 194 -7.49 2.37 -12.10
CA TYR A 194 -7.88 1.03 -12.50
C TYR A 194 -7.09 -0.06 -11.79
N PHE A 195 -5.79 0.16 -11.58
CA PHE A 195 -4.96 -0.75 -10.79
C PHE A 195 -5.47 -0.86 -9.35
N ALA A 196 -5.70 0.28 -8.68
CA ALA A 196 -6.16 0.33 -7.30
C ALA A 196 -7.55 -0.31 -7.13
N GLY A 197 -8.50 -0.01 -8.03
CA GLY A 197 -9.83 -0.63 -8.04
C GLY A 197 -9.78 -2.14 -8.33
N SER A 198 -8.90 -2.56 -9.24
CA SER A 198 -8.70 -3.97 -9.56
C SER A 198 -7.98 -4.71 -8.43
N PHE A 199 -7.03 -4.09 -7.74
CA PHE A 199 -6.42 -4.65 -6.52
C PHE A 199 -7.47 -4.85 -5.42
N LYS A 200 -8.38 -3.89 -5.23
CA LYS A 200 -9.52 -4.07 -4.33
C LYS A 200 -10.37 -5.28 -4.74
N ALA A 201 -10.70 -5.43 -6.02
CA ALA A 201 -11.44 -6.58 -6.51
C ALA A 201 -10.66 -7.91 -6.36
N TYR A 202 -9.33 -7.88 -6.51
CA TYR A 202 -8.46 -9.03 -6.25
C TYR A 202 -8.50 -9.47 -4.79
N VAL A 203 -8.59 -8.53 -3.84
CA VAL A 203 -8.71 -8.80 -2.40
C VAL A 203 -10.13 -9.28 -2.02
N ASP A 204 -11.16 -8.65 -2.58
CA ASP A 204 -12.55 -8.86 -2.18
C ASP A 204 -13.20 -10.06 -2.90
N THR A 205 -12.92 -10.25 -4.20
CA THR A 205 -13.59 -11.22 -5.08
C THR A 205 -12.65 -11.74 -6.17
N PRO A 206 -11.52 -12.40 -5.82
CA PRO A 206 -10.46 -12.80 -6.77
C PRO A 206 -10.98 -13.68 -7.91
N GLU A 207 -11.87 -14.64 -7.62
CA GLU A 207 -12.41 -15.54 -8.64
C GLU A 207 -13.27 -14.79 -9.67
N GLN A 208 -14.01 -13.75 -9.24
CA GLN A 208 -14.78 -12.93 -10.16
C GLN A 208 -13.88 -12.07 -11.03
N LEU A 209 -12.83 -11.47 -10.45
CA LEU A 209 -11.86 -10.69 -11.21
C LEU A 209 -11.17 -11.56 -12.27
N GLN A 210 -10.80 -12.79 -11.92
CA GLN A 210 -10.18 -13.73 -12.86
C GLN A 210 -11.08 -14.05 -14.06
N VAL A 211 -12.41 -14.06 -13.86
CA VAL A 211 -13.37 -14.31 -14.94
C VAL A 211 -13.60 -13.09 -15.82
N VAL A 212 -13.76 -11.89 -15.22
CA VAL A 212 -14.16 -10.69 -15.98
C VAL A 212 -12.99 -9.88 -16.54
N ALA A 213 -11.80 -10.00 -15.91
CA ALA A 213 -10.59 -9.29 -16.29
C ALA A 213 -9.35 -10.18 -16.05
N PRO A 214 -9.19 -11.26 -16.83
CA PRO A 214 -8.18 -12.30 -16.57
C PRO A 214 -6.73 -11.80 -16.69
N SER A 215 -6.43 -10.86 -17.59
CA SER A 215 -5.09 -10.32 -17.73
C SER A 215 -4.75 -9.40 -16.56
N THR A 216 -5.72 -8.61 -16.09
CA THR A 216 -5.60 -7.77 -14.90
C THR A 216 -5.37 -8.63 -13.66
N TYR A 217 -6.16 -9.70 -13.48
CA TYR A 217 -5.97 -10.65 -12.39
C TYR A 217 -4.56 -11.25 -12.41
N ALA A 218 -4.13 -11.79 -13.56
CA ALA A 218 -2.83 -12.43 -13.71
C ALA A 218 -1.67 -11.47 -13.42
N PHE A 219 -1.78 -10.21 -13.83
CA PHE A 219 -0.79 -9.18 -13.57
C PHE A 219 -0.66 -8.88 -12.06
N ILE A 220 -1.78 -8.65 -11.37
CA ILE A 220 -1.78 -8.38 -9.93
C ILE A 220 -1.30 -9.60 -9.14
N ASP A 221 -1.76 -10.81 -9.50
CA ASP A 221 -1.37 -12.05 -8.83
C ASP A 221 0.14 -12.32 -8.97
N GLN A 222 0.72 -12.05 -10.13
CA GLN A 222 2.16 -12.11 -10.33
C GLN A 222 2.90 -11.13 -9.41
N LEU A 223 2.46 -9.86 -9.36
CA LEU A 223 3.09 -8.85 -8.50
C LEU A 223 3.01 -9.23 -7.02
N VAL A 224 1.87 -9.71 -6.56
CA VAL A 224 1.67 -10.17 -5.17
C VAL A 224 2.58 -11.38 -4.88
N THR A 225 2.69 -12.31 -5.82
CA THR A 225 3.55 -13.49 -5.68
C THR A 225 5.03 -13.11 -5.59
N GLU A 226 5.50 -12.23 -6.48
CA GLU A 226 6.88 -11.72 -6.47
C GLU A 226 7.17 -10.92 -5.18
N PHE A 227 6.22 -10.11 -4.74
CA PHE A 227 6.33 -9.35 -3.50
C PHE A 227 6.41 -10.27 -2.28
N ASN A 228 5.55 -11.29 -2.19
CA ASN A 228 5.58 -12.29 -1.12
C ASN A 228 6.93 -13.03 -1.07
N ALA A 229 7.50 -13.37 -2.23
CA ALA A 229 8.79 -14.06 -2.31
C ALA A 229 9.95 -13.17 -1.83
N SER A 230 9.89 -11.86 -2.08
CA SER A 230 10.92 -10.89 -1.68
C SER A 230 10.72 -10.35 -0.25
N HIS A 231 9.50 -10.44 0.29
CA HIS A 231 9.11 -9.94 1.63
C HIS A 231 8.42 -11.07 2.42
N PRO A 232 9.14 -12.13 2.79
CA PRO A 232 8.53 -13.27 3.47
C PRO A 232 8.00 -12.86 4.84
N VAL A 233 6.77 -13.27 5.13
CA VAL A 233 6.14 -13.06 6.43
C VAL A 233 6.60 -14.19 7.38
N PRO A 234 7.10 -13.88 8.58
CA PRO A 234 7.42 -14.90 9.59
C PRO A 234 6.17 -15.75 9.92
N GLU A 235 6.34 -17.08 10.08
CA GLU A 235 5.21 -17.99 10.35
C GLU A 235 4.41 -17.58 11.61
N GLU A 236 5.07 -17.04 12.62
CA GLU A 236 4.44 -16.58 13.86
C GLU A 236 3.52 -15.35 13.64
N ALA A 237 3.73 -14.58 12.58
CA ALA A 237 2.89 -13.41 12.25
C ALA A 237 1.59 -13.79 11.50
N VAL A 238 1.48 -15.03 11.02
CA VAL A 238 0.30 -15.53 10.28
C VAL A 238 -0.77 -16.06 11.25
N THR A 239 -0.38 -16.45 12.45
CA THR A 239 -1.24 -17.15 13.43
C THR A 239 -1.72 -16.26 14.58
N ALA A 240 -1.39 -14.99 14.59
CA ALA A 240 -1.78 -14.00 15.60
C ALA A 240 -2.93 -13.12 15.10
#